data_ae7a53ef2794fd73a92d036f13b57575
#
_entry.id   ae7a53ef2794fd73a92d036f13b57575
#
_cell.length_a   1.000
_cell.length_b   1.000
_cell.length_c   1.000
_cell.angle_alpha   90.00
_cell.angle_beta   90.00
_cell.angle_gamma   90.00
#
_symmetry.space_group_name_H-M   'P 1'
#
loop_
_entity.id
_entity.type
_entity.pdbx_description
1 polymer ?
#
loop_
_entity_poly.entity_id
_entity_poly.type
_entity_poly.pdbx_seq_one_letter_code
_entity_poly.pdbx_strand_id
1 'polypeptide(L)'
;MTIRQMRLSDYDDVYSLWLATPGMGLNNLDDSRDGIAKYLERNPDTCFVAEEDGIIIGVILSGHDGRRGFIHHTAVARDNQRQGIGGALVDAAMSSLKNEGINKVALVVFEQNEKGNAFWEKQGFAIRPNLIYRAKAIADIIRMDT
;
A
#
# COMPACT_ATOMS: atom_id res chain seq x y z
N MET A 1 4.47 16.56 10.58
CA MET A 1 4.37 15.25 9.88
C MET A 1 5.47 15.12 8.83
N THR A 2 6.07 13.96 8.75
CA THR A 2 7.13 13.65 7.78
C THR A 2 6.74 12.43 6.95
N ILE A 3 6.88 12.54 5.63
CA ILE A 3 6.77 11.39 4.72
C ILE A 3 8.20 10.93 4.42
N ARG A 4 8.50 9.68 4.69
CA ARG A 4 9.82 9.11 4.44
C ARG A 4 9.73 7.69 3.92
N GLN A 5 10.82 7.18 3.36
CA GLN A 5 10.87 5.81 2.90
C GLN A 5 10.68 4.83 4.07
N MET A 6 9.92 3.78 3.82
CA MET A 6 9.71 2.70 4.77
C MET A 6 10.97 1.85 4.89
N ARG A 7 11.28 1.44 6.11
CA ARG A 7 12.38 0.52 6.43
C ARG A 7 11.81 -0.72 7.10
N LEU A 8 12.55 -1.81 7.08
CA LEU A 8 12.10 -3.05 7.74
C LEU A 8 11.88 -2.83 9.25
N SER A 9 12.65 -1.92 9.86
CA SER A 9 12.46 -1.58 11.28
C SER A 9 11.09 -0.96 11.58
N ASP A 10 10.36 -0.52 10.57
CA ASP A 10 8.99 0.00 10.71
C ASP A 10 7.94 -1.10 10.72
N TYR A 11 8.31 -2.35 10.44
CA TYR A 11 7.35 -3.41 10.16
C TYR A 11 6.33 -3.61 11.28
N ASP A 12 6.76 -3.68 12.53
CA ASP A 12 5.83 -3.96 13.63
C ASP A 12 4.75 -2.88 13.77
N ASP A 13 5.13 -1.60 13.64
CA ASP A 13 4.20 -0.49 13.70
C ASP A 13 3.27 -0.45 12.47
N VAL A 14 3.83 -0.73 11.30
CA VAL A 14 3.05 -0.80 10.05
C VAL A 14 2.06 -1.96 10.11
N TYR A 15 2.50 -3.12 10.59
CA TYR A 15 1.63 -4.29 10.70
C TYR A 15 0.46 -4.02 11.66
N SER A 16 0.74 -3.39 12.80
CA SER A 16 -0.30 -2.98 13.75
C SER A 16 -1.31 -2.02 13.11
N LEU A 17 -0.84 -1.09 12.29
CA LEU A 17 -1.71 -0.18 11.56
C LEU A 17 -2.60 -0.93 10.56
N TRP A 18 -2.03 -1.89 9.83
CA TRP A 18 -2.82 -2.71 8.90
C TRP A 18 -3.89 -3.51 9.63
N LEU A 19 -3.55 -4.14 10.77
CA LEU A 19 -4.52 -4.90 11.55
C LEU A 19 -5.68 -4.05 12.07
N ALA A 20 -5.42 -2.77 12.34
CA ALA A 20 -6.43 -1.82 12.80
C ALA A 20 -7.26 -1.23 11.65
N THR A 21 -6.92 -1.50 10.41
CA THR A 21 -7.57 -0.91 9.23
C THR A 21 -8.40 -1.98 8.50
N PRO A 22 -9.73 -1.82 8.41
CA PRO A 22 -10.56 -2.77 7.68
C PRO A 22 -10.20 -2.84 6.20
N GLY A 23 -10.30 -4.03 5.60
CA GLY A 23 -10.20 -4.22 4.16
C GLY A 23 -8.78 -4.23 3.61
N MET A 24 -7.77 -4.56 4.42
CA MET A 24 -6.39 -4.65 3.94
C MET A 24 -6.12 -5.84 3.03
N GLY A 25 -6.77 -6.97 3.28
CA GLY A 25 -6.53 -8.18 2.49
C GLY A 25 -5.20 -8.85 2.81
N LEU A 26 -4.86 -8.92 4.08
CA LEU A 26 -3.59 -9.51 4.55
C LEU A 26 -3.58 -11.02 4.40
N ASN A 27 -2.39 -11.58 4.17
CA ASN A 27 -2.17 -13.02 4.23
C ASN A 27 -0.92 -13.35 5.06
N ASN A 28 -0.78 -14.60 5.43
CA ASN A 28 0.25 -15.05 6.36
C ASN A 28 1.67 -15.12 5.78
N LEU A 29 1.82 -15.08 4.47
CA LEU A 29 3.12 -15.21 3.80
C LEU A 29 3.63 -13.87 3.30
N ASP A 30 2.87 -13.22 2.41
CA ASP A 30 3.34 -11.97 1.78
C ASP A 30 3.44 -10.82 2.79
N ASP A 31 2.57 -10.82 3.79
CA ASP A 31 2.49 -9.74 4.78
C ASP A 31 3.20 -10.08 6.08
N SER A 32 3.90 -11.21 6.13
CA SER A 32 4.82 -11.53 7.22
C SER A 32 6.03 -10.61 7.19
N ARG A 33 6.81 -10.60 8.28
CA ARG A 33 8.05 -9.84 8.33
C ARG A 33 8.99 -10.22 7.19
N ASP A 34 9.12 -11.53 6.91
CA ASP A 34 9.97 -12.01 5.82
C ASP A 34 9.44 -11.62 4.45
N GLY A 35 8.12 -11.68 4.27
CA GLY A 35 7.47 -11.26 3.03
C GLY A 35 7.68 -9.78 2.74
N ILE A 36 7.52 -8.94 3.75
CA ILE A 36 7.74 -7.50 3.62
C ILE A 36 9.22 -7.18 3.43
N ALA A 37 10.12 -7.88 4.14
CA ALA A 37 11.57 -7.72 3.93
C ALA A 37 11.95 -7.99 2.48
N LYS A 38 11.41 -9.06 1.90
CA LYS A 38 11.63 -9.41 0.49
C LYS A 38 11.10 -8.33 -0.45
N TYR A 39 9.91 -7.80 -0.17
CA TYR A 39 9.30 -6.75 -0.98
C TYR A 39 10.12 -5.46 -0.95
N LEU A 40 10.57 -5.04 0.24
CA LEU A 40 11.40 -3.84 0.42
C LEU A 40 12.78 -4.00 -0.22
N GLU A 41 13.34 -5.20 -0.20
CA GLU A 41 14.63 -5.47 -0.87
C GLU A 41 14.50 -5.29 -2.39
N ARG A 42 13.39 -5.77 -2.97
CA ARG A 42 13.13 -5.59 -4.40
C ARG A 42 12.75 -4.15 -4.75
N ASN A 43 12.03 -3.47 -3.88
CA ASN A 43 11.51 -2.12 -4.09
C ASN A 43 11.90 -1.20 -2.94
N PRO A 44 13.20 -0.84 -2.82
CA PRO A 44 13.69 -0.12 -1.65
C PRO A 44 13.24 1.33 -1.55
N ASP A 45 12.86 1.94 -2.69
CA ASP A 45 12.64 3.38 -2.76
C ASP A 45 11.18 3.79 -2.99
N THR A 46 10.26 2.85 -3.07
CA THR A 46 8.89 3.12 -3.48
C THR A 46 7.83 2.89 -2.40
N CYS A 47 8.23 2.48 -1.20
CA CYS A 47 7.35 2.33 -0.06
C CYS A 47 7.60 3.47 0.93
N PHE A 48 6.52 4.04 1.46
CA PHE A 48 6.62 5.23 2.32
C PHE A 48 5.78 5.08 3.58
N VAL A 49 6.21 5.75 4.63
CA VAL A 49 5.44 5.92 5.86
C VAL A 49 5.27 7.40 6.16
N ALA A 50 4.17 7.74 6.83
CA ALA A 50 3.95 9.05 7.41
C ALA A 50 4.22 8.94 8.91
N GLU A 51 5.06 9.82 9.44
CA GLU A 51 5.49 9.81 10.83
C GLU A 51 5.20 11.17 11.46
N GLU A 52 4.68 11.14 12.67
CA GLU A 52 4.42 12.33 13.47
C GLU A 52 4.80 12.05 14.91
N ASP A 53 5.70 12.87 15.46
CA ASP A 53 6.20 12.71 16.83
C ASP A 53 6.73 11.30 17.12
N GLY A 54 7.44 10.73 16.16
CA GLY A 54 8.00 9.38 16.26
C GLY A 54 7.01 8.23 16.08
N ILE A 55 5.75 8.54 15.78
CA ILE A 55 4.68 7.54 15.61
C ILE A 55 4.32 7.43 14.14
N ILE A 56 4.25 6.21 13.62
CA ILE A 56 3.79 5.95 12.27
C ILE A 56 2.27 6.06 12.22
N ILE A 57 1.78 7.01 11.43
CA ILE A 57 0.35 7.29 11.28
C ILE A 57 -0.19 6.95 9.89
N GLY A 58 0.67 6.54 8.98
CA GLY A 58 0.25 6.12 7.64
C GLY A 58 1.32 5.33 6.94
N VAL A 59 0.93 4.56 5.93
CA VAL A 59 1.82 3.73 5.13
C VAL A 59 1.25 3.54 3.73
N ILE A 60 2.14 3.46 2.76
CA ILE A 60 1.85 3.00 1.40
C ILE A 60 2.92 2.01 0.97
N LEU A 61 2.46 0.83 0.53
CA LEU A 61 3.34 -0.20 0.02
C LEU A 61 3.23 -0.18 -1.51
N SER A 62 4.28 0.23 -2.19
CA SER A 62 4.29 0.27 -3.65
C SER A 62 5.58 -0.27 -4.22
N GLY A 63 5.48 -0.82 -5.43
CA GLY A 63 6.63 -1.37 -6.11
C GLY A 63 6.34 -1.60 -7.58
N HIS A 64 7.29 -2.21 -8.29
CA HIS A 64 7.14 -2.49 -9.71
C HIS A 64 7.92 -3.74 -10.13
N ASP A 65 7.58 -4.25 -11.29
CA ASP A 65 8.22 -5.41 -11.91
C ASP A 65 9.20 -5.04 -13.03
N GLY A 66 9.56 -3.76 -13.14
CA GLY A 66 10.34 -3.20 -14.24
C GLY A 66 9.49 -2.65 -15.37
N ARG A 67 8.19 -2.87 -15.33
CA ARG A 67 7.24 -2.43 -16.38
C ARG A 67 6.03 -1.69 -15.81
N ARG A 68 5.36 -2.30 -14.84
CA ARG A 68 4.15 -1.74 -14.20
C ARG A 68 4.37 -1.56 -12.72
N GLY A 69 3.84 -0.48 -12.18
CA GLY A 69 3.76 -0.30 -10.75
C GLY A 69 2.49 -0.91 -10.17
N PHE A 70 2.55 -1.24 -8.88
CA PHE A 70 1.39 -1.74 -8.16
C PHE A 70 1.41 -1.19 -6.73
N ILE A 71 0.26 -0.73 -6.26
CA ILE A 71 0.10 -0.25 -4.89
C ILE A 71 -0.67 -1.29 -4.09
N HIS A 72 -0.12 -1.64 -2.92
CA HIS A 72 -0.74 -2.52 -1.94
C HIS A 72 -1.05 -1.73 -0.67
N HIS A 73 -1.74 -2.29 0.25
CA HIS A 73 -1.89 -1.97 1.68
C HIS A 73 -1.60 -0.51 2.06
N THR A 74 -2.41 0.40 1.57
CA THR A 74 -2.34 1.82 1.94
C THR A 74 -3.28 2.06 3.12
N ALA A 75 -2.77 2.64 4.19
CA ALA A 75 -3.55 2.87 5.40
C ALA A 75 -3.13 4.16 6.08
N VAL A 76 -4.11 4.84 6.68
CA VAL A 76 -3.89 6.00 7.55
C VAL A 76 -4.60 5.73 8.87
N ALA A 77 -3.92 5.98 9.98
CA ALA A 77 -4.49 5.78 11.30
C ALA A 77 -5.84 6.54 11.42
N ARG A 78 -6.80 5.90 12.08
CA ARG A 78 -8.18 6.41 12.14
C ARG A 78 -8.26 7.86 12.61
N ASP A 79 -7.50 8.21 13.66
CA ASP A 79 -7.52 9.53 14.22
C ASP A 79 -6.82 10.60 13.37
N ASN A 80 -6.10 10.16 12.34
CA ASN A 80 -5.34 11.03 11.44
C ASN A 80 -5.94 11.10 10.03
N GLN A 81 -7.09 10.48 9.80
CA GLN A 81 -7.77 10.53 8.52
C GLN A 81 -8.33 11.94 8.23
N ARG A 82 -8.57 12.23 6.94
CA ARG A 82 -9.09 13.51 6.47
C ARG A 82 -8.15 14.70 6.69
N GLN A 83 -6.85 14.43 6.82
CA GLN A 83 -5.82 15.46 6.95
C GLN A 83 -4.89 15.53 5.73
N GLY A 84 -5.24 14.81 4.65
CA GLY A 84 -4.44 14.80 3.43
C GLY A 84 -3.24 13.84 3.47
N ILE A 85 -3.11 13.03 4.51
CA ILE A 85 -1.97 12.11 4.67
C ILE A 85 -1.97 11.03 3.59
N GLY A 86 -3.12 10.44 3.32
CA GLY A 86 -3.25 9.42 2.26
C GLY A 86 -2.82 9.97 0.91
N GLY A 87 -3.27 11.16 0.54
CA GLY A 87 -2.88 11.82 -0.70
C GLY A 87 -1.38 12.09 -0.76
N ALA A 88 -0.79 12.54 0.34
CA ALA A 88 0.66 12.78 0.42
C ALA A 88 1.47 11.50 0.24
N LEU A 89 1.01 10.39 0.80
CA LEU A 89 1.64 9.07 0.61
C LEU A 89 1.55 8.63 -0.85
N VAL A 90 0.39 8.79 -1.47
CA VAL A 90 0.20 8.46 -2.90
C VAL A 90 1.14 9.31 -3.76
N ASP A 91 1.23 10.60 -3.51
CA ASP A 91 2.10 11.50 -4.27
C ASP A 91 3.56 11.07 -4.16
N ALA A 92 4.02 10.71 -2.96
CA ALA A 92 5.39 10.23 -2.75
C ALA A 92 5.66 8.94 -3.54
N ALA A 93 4.74 7.98 -3.46
CA ALA A 93 4.87 6.71 -4.18
C ALA A 93 4.87 6.92 -5.69
N MET A 94 3.93 7.72 -6.21
CA MET A 94 3.82 7.99 -7.64
C MET A 94 5.06 8.73 -8.18
N SER A 95 5.58 9.69 -7.44
CA SER A 95 6.82 10.40 -7.82
C SER A 95 8.00 9.44 -7.86
N SER A 96 8.13 8.57 -6.88
CA SER A 96 9.22 7.60 -6.83
C SER A 96 9.13 6.60 -7.99
N LEU A 97 7.96 6.08 -8.26
CA LEU A 97 7.74 5.17 -9.40
C LEU A 97 8.04 5.85 -10.73
N LYS A 98 7.62 7.12 -10.88
CA LYS A 98 7.93 7.89 -12.09
C LYS A 98 9.43 8.07 -12.27
N ASN A 99 10.16 8.34 -11.19
CA ASN A 99 11.62 8.49 -11.24
C ASN A 99 12.32 7.19 -11.64
N GLU A 100 11.70 6.03 -11.40
CA GLU A 100 12.21 4.74 -11.84
C GLU A 100 11.74 4.33 -13.23
N GLY A 101 11.08 5.23 -13.96
CA GLY A 101 10.68 5.01 -15.35
C GLY A 101 9.37 4.24 -15.52
N ILE A 102 8.57 4.14 -14.48
CA ILE A 102 7.28 3.43 -14.54
C ILE A 102 6.23 4.35 -15.15
N ASN A 103 5.48 3.85 -16.13
CA ASN A 103 4.51 4.64 -16.89
C ASN A 103 3.06 4.45 -16.43
N LYS A 104 2.77 3.40 -15.68
CA LYS A 104 1.40 3.12 -15.25
C LYS A 104 1.41 2.31 -13.96
N VAL A 105 0.51 2.68 -13.04
CA VAL A 105 0.39 2.05 -11.72
C VAL A 105 -1.04 1.56 -11.56
N ALA A 106 -1.19 0.35 -11.04
CA ALA A 106 -2.48 -0.26 -10.79
C ALA A 106 -2.63 -0.62 -9.32
N LEU A 107 -3.86 -0.86 -8.91
CA LEU A 107 -4.19 -1.38 -7.59
C LEU A 107 -5.53 -2.10 -7.65
N VAL A 108 -5.82 -2.87 -6.60
CA VAL A 108 -7.14 -3.50 -6.44
C VAL A 108 -7.72 -3.10 -5.09
N VAL A 109 -9.04 -2.94 -5.06
CA VAL A 109 -9.79 -2.57 -3.86
C VAL A 109 -10.97 -3.51 -3.77
N PHE A 110 -11.27 -4.01 -2.58
CA PHE A 110 -12.50 -4.80 -2.41
C PHE A 110 -13.71 -3.98 -2.85
N GLU A 111 -14.60 -4.59 -3.60
CA GLU A 111 -15.77 -3.91 -4.16
C GLU A 111 -16.60 -3.21 -3.09
N GLN A 112 -16.79 -3.85 -1.94
CA GLN A 112 -17.59 -3.30 -0.83
C GLN A 112 -16.85 -2.27 0.03
N ASN A 113 -15.57 -2.01 -0.24
CA ASN A 113 -14.83 -0.96 0.46
C ASN A 113 -15.12 0.41 -0.17
N GLU A 114 -16.27 0.99 0.20
CA GLU A 114 -16.74 2.24 -0.38
C GLU A 114 -15.79 3.41 -0.14
N LYS A 115 -15.26 3.52 1.07
CA LYS A 115 -14.32 4.61 1.42
C LYS A 115 -13.02 4.49 0.63
N GLY A 116 -12.49 3.28 0.51
CA GLY A 116 -11.29 3.02 -0.26
C GLY A 116 -11.48 3.34 -1.74
N ASN A 117 -12.59 2.88 -2.32
CA ASN A 117 -12.91 3.16 -3.71
C ASN A 117 -13.06 4.66 -3.98
N ALA A 118 -13.74 5.39 -3.11
CA ALA A 118 -13.90 6.84 -3.23
C ALA A 118 -12.54 7.56 -3.14
N PHE A 119 -11.68 7.13 -2.22
CA PHE A 119 -10.34 7.68 -2.07
C PHE A 119 -9.51 7.52 -3.36
N TRP A 120 -9.46 6.30 -3.89
CA TRP A 120 -8.65 6.02 -5.08
C TRP A 120 -9.17 6.72 -6.33
N GLU A 121 -10.49 6.83 -6.49
CA GLU A 121 -11.06 7.59 -7.58
C GLU A 121 -10.64 9.06 -7.52
N LYS A 122 -10.68 9.64 -6.32
CA LYS A 122 -10.22 11.02 -6.10
C LYS A 122 -8.74 11.20 -6.41
N GLN A 123 -7.92 10.16 -6.18
CA GLN A 123 -6.50 10.16 -6.52
C GLN A 123 -6.24 9.95 -8.02
N GLY A 124 -7.27 9.74 -8.83
CA GLY A 124 -7.12 9.58 -10.28
C GLY A 124 -6.99 8.13 -10.75
N PHE A 125 -7.24 7.16 -9.88
CA PHE A 125 -7.21 5.74 -10.25
C PHE A 125 -8.59 5.32 -10.73
N ALA A 126 -8.76 5.28 -12.05
CA ALA A 126 -10.04 4.96 -12.67
C ALA A 126 -10.32 3.46 -12.69
N ILE A 127 -11.59 3.11 -12.54
CA ILE A 127 -12.04 1.73 -12.71
C ILE A 127 -11.84 1.30 -14.16
N ARG A 128 -11.41 0.05 -14.37
CA ARG A 128 -11.30 -0.57 -15.68
C ARG A 128 -12.38 -1.63 -15.83
N PRO A 129 -13.60 -1.26 -16.27
CA PRO A 129 -14.73 -2.19 -16.30
C PRO A 129 -14.61 -3.30 -17.35
N ASN A 130 -13.71 -3.12 -18.31
CA ASN A 130 -13.43 -4.09 -19.37
C ASN A 130 -12.39 -5.15 -18.98
N LEU A 131 -11.89 -5.10 -17.75
CA LEU A 131 -10.88 -6.05 -17.25
C LEU A 131 -11.45 -6.91 -16.11
N ILE A 132 -11.01 -8.16 -16.07
CA ILE A 132 -11.34 -9.07 -14.98
C ILE A 132 -10.04 -9.44 -14.28
N TYR A 133 -10.00 -9.22 -12.98
CA TYR A 133 -8.87 -9.61 -12.15
C TYR A 133 -8.90 -11.11 -11.93
N ARG A 134 -7.79 -11.80 -12.22
CA ARG A 134 -7.64 -13.23 -11.98
C ARG A 134 -6.37 -13.50 -11.22
N ALA A 135 -6.43 -14.37 -10.22
CA ALA A 135 -5.30 -14.72 -9.39
C ALA A 135 -5.30 -16.23 -9.11
N LYS A 136 -4.12 -16.78 -8.93
CA LYS A 136 -3.94 -18.18 -8.53
C LYS A 136 -2.79 -18.26 -7.55
N ALA A 137 -3.04 -18.82 -6.38
CA ALA A 137 -2.01 -19.03 -5.38
C ALA A 137 -1.03 -20.12 -5.83
N ILE A 138 0.26 -19.91 -5.57
CA ILE A 138 1.32 -20.89 -5.80
C ILE A 138 1.65 -21.63 -4.48
N ALA A 139 1.52 -20.92 -3.36
CA ALA A 139 1.76 -21.45 -2.03
C ALA A 139 0.46 -21.48 -1.23
N ASP A 140 0.48 -22.15 -0.08
CA ASP A 140 -0.67 -22.21 0.82
C ASP A 140 -0.80 -20.89 1.59
N ILE A 141 -1.50 -19.94 0.98
CA ILE A 141 -1.75 -18.63 1.56
C ILE A 141 -2.99 -18.69 2.44
N ILE A 142 -2.87 -18.21 3.68
CA ILE A 142 -3.99 -18.10 4.61
C ILE A 142 -4.39 -16.63 4.70
N ARG A 143 -5.63 -16.32 4.32
CA ARG A 143 -6.18 -14.98 4.45
C ARG A 143 -6.47 -14.69 5.92
N MET A 144 -6.16 -13.48 6.35
CA MET A 144 -6.22 -13.10 7.75
C MET A 144 -7.34 -12.12 8.07
N ASP A 145 -7.80 -11.34 7.10
CA ASP A 145 -8.77 -10.27 7.34
C ASP A 145 -9.77 -10.06 6.20
N THR A 146 -10.05 -11.12 5.45
CA THR A 146 -11.04 -11.06 4.36
C THR A 146 -12.01 -12.22 4.39
#